data_f95199ea8395a068a43f8f75b22b2da4
#
_entry.id   f95199ea8395a068a43f8f75b22b2da4
#
_cell.length_a   1.000
_cell.length_b   1.000
_cell.length_c   1.000
_cell.angle_alpha   90.00
_cell.angle_beta   90.00
_cell.angle_gamma   90.00
#
_symmetry.space_group_name_H-M   'P 1'
#
loop_
_entity.id
_entity.type
_entity.pdbx_description
1 polymer ?
#
loop_
_entity_poly.entity_id
_entity_poly.type
_entity_poly.pdbx_seq_one_letter_code
_entity_poly.pdbx_strand_id
1 'polypeptide(L)'
;YYDMEHGSSDWSEHGEQYKILSKNKGIILAEDNYLPVDKRGNINTLIVGGSGSGKSASYSKPNAYQMLGSYVFTDPKGELYDDTAGYLKEHGYEIKVLNLVNPANSDGYNPLMHVASELDVDVIANTVVKGQTSESKSDPYWDDMAEMLLKALIYYLIATRPEEEQNLASCSELVRAANTNGGSNLLTELINQLPYDHPARMYYKSIEIAPEKTYGSILSSLQSKLGKFDSKEIAEVTSTDTINFEDIGKKKTAVYVISSDTHTAYDFLLTIFFSQMIQQLYNYADLNGGRLQMPVYFILDEFANIGRIPDFDKKISTSRSRGIQFSVILQNLDQLEAIYEKSYETIIGNCDTHVFLGSNSYKTVEYFSKALGEKTIFRQQKSTNRDKHAHKQGFSDSEQMLGRALMTPDELRRMDNDLCIIFEKGIKPVKAKKFYFFEKPKMYKELMESKLDHNHFDAGVRGEWRKYNPYNPYVPETDKKASENLKVESLDDLFEENEENKENKTTEKNENVQKNDLLNDDFANEEPKVEKQEEKPINENQTLSDLFDFEDFSKENKKKEKETQLFNEDIQKELEAKFDELFGPME
;
A
#
# COMPACT_ATOMS: atom_id res chain seq x y z
N TYR A 1 34.55 -30.96 31.85
CA TYR A 1 33.97 -30.57 30.53
C TYR A 1 32.73 -31.42 30.35
N TYR A 2 31.54 -30.79 30.48
CA TYR A 2 30.29 -31.46 30.12
C TYR A 2 30.20 -31.46 28.60
N ASP A 3 30.10 -32.62 28.00
CA ASP A 3 29.91 -32.78 26.58
C ASP A 3 28.49 -32.29 26.20
N MET A 4 28.40 -31.30 25.33
CA MET A 4 27.14 -30.71 24.88
C MET A 4 26.74 -31.26 23.51
N GLU A 5 26.85 -32.58 23.32
CA GLU A 5 26.66 -33.27 22.05
C GLU A 5 25.29 -32.97 21.40
N HIS A 6 24.24 -32.78 22.18
CA HIS A 6 22.87 -32.57 21.70
C HIS A 6 22.40 -31.12 21.75
N GLY A 7 23.24 -30.15 22.14
CA GLY A 7 22.92 -28.73 22.17
C GLY A 7 23.27 -28.05 23.50
N SER A 8 23.52 -26.73 23.38
CA SER A 8 23.97 -25.88 24.50
C SER A 8 23.00 -24.73 24.80
N SER A 9 21.75 -24.83 24.33
CA SER A 9 20.73 -23.82 24.58
C SER A 9 20.41 -23.68 26.05
N ASP A 10 20.34 -22.45 26.52
CA ASP A 10 20.02 -22.14 27.90
C ASP A 10 19.36 -20.77 28.03
N TRP A 11 18.72 -20.49 29.15
CA TRP A 11 18.16 -19.19 29.45
C TRP A 11 19.25 -18.18 29.79
N SER A 12 18.98 -16.89 29.51
CA SER A 12 19.78 -15.80 30.04
C SER A 12 19.61 -15.72 31.56
N GLU A 13 20.68 -15.84 32.29
CA GLU A 13 20.72 -15.81 33.76
C GLU A 13 21.68 -14.71 34.26
N HIS A 14 21.54 -14.30 35.50
CA HIS A 14 22.42 -13.37 36.17
C HIS A 14 22.66 -12.02 35.46
N GLY A 15 21.69 -11.60 34.62
CA GLY A 15 21.79 -10.32 33.91
C GLY A 15 22.64 -10.35 32.64
N GLU A 16 22.93 -11.53 32.06
CA GLU A 16 23.64 -11.66 30.79
C GLU A 16 23.00 -10.85 29.65
N GLN A 17 21.67 -10.69 29.66
CA GLN A 17 20.91 -9.91 28.67
C GLN A 17 21.30 -8.42 28.67
N TYR A 18 21.80 -7.88 29.76
CA TYR A 18 22.14 -6.46 29.87
C TYR A 18 23.44 -6.08 29.15
N LYS A 19 24.08 -7.02 28.47
CA LYS A 19 25.11 -6.72 27.46
C LYS A 19 24.52 -5.95 26.26
N ILE A 20 23.22 -6.14 25.99
CA ILE A 20 22.50 -5.52 24.87
C ILE A 20 21.26 -4.78 25.36
N LEU A 21 20.43 -5.38 26.20
CA LEU A 21 19.22 -4.78 26.74
C LEU A 21 19.52 -3.80 27.89
N SER A 22 18.56 -2.95 28.18
CA SER A 22 18.59 -2.01 29.31
C SER A 22 17.46 -2.34 30.30
N LYS A 23 17.64 -1.91 31.56
CA LYS A 23 16.60 -2.07 32.57
C LYS A 23 15.50 -1.01 32.47
N ASN A 24 15.75 0.16 31.84
CA ASN A 24 14.87 1.31 31.94
C ASN A 24 14.93 2.30 30.77
N LYS A 25 15.67 2.01 29.71
CA LYS A 25 15.83 2.94 28.56
C LYS A 25 15.58 2.25 27.22
N GLY A 26 14.68 2.81 26.43
CA GLY A 26 14.41 2.37 25.07
C GLY A 26 13.00 1.82 24.88
N ILE A 27 12.86 0.90 23.95
CA ILE A 27 11.60 0.23 23.64
C ILE A 27 11.34 -0.81 24.74
N ILE A 28 10.18 -0.76 25.37
CA ILE A 28 9.77 -1.70 26.41
C ILE A 28 9.42 -3.04 25.76
N LEU A 29 10.17 -4.09 26.10
CA LEU A 29 9.91 -5.46 25.65
C LEU A 29 9.21 -6.28 26.76
N ALA A 30 9.65 -6.13 27.99
CA ALA A 30 9.11 -6.78 29.19
C ALA A 30 9.60 -6.02 30.43
N GLU A 31 9.18 -6.46 31.62
CA GLU A 31 9.68 -5.97 32.90
C GLU A 31 11.21 -6.03 32.93
N ASP A 32 11.84 -4.91 33.30
CA ASP A 32 13.29 -4.75 33.38
C ASP A 32 14.07 -5.12 32.10
N ASN A 33 13.40 -5.18 30.95
CA ASN A 33 14.00 -5.53 29.67
C ASN A 33 13.54 -4.55 28.58
N TYR A 34 14.39 -3.57 28.29
CA TYR A 34 14.15 -2.52 27.29
C TYR A 34 15.19 -2.65 26.19
N LEU A 35 14.80 -2.41 24.94
CA LEU A 35 15.69 -2.37 23.79
C LEU A 35 16.20 -0.93 23.60
N PRO A 36 17.50 -0.65 23.82
CA PRO A 36 18.06 0.68 23.60
C PRO A 36 17.92 1.12 22.14
N VAL A 37 17.43 2.34 21.91
CA VAL A 37 17.23 2.87 20.55
C VAL A 37 18.52 3.35 19.88
N ASP A 38 19.56 3.60 20.65
CA ASP A 38 20.92 3.96 20.22
C ASP A 38 21.82 2.74 19.94
N LYS A 39 21.28 1.53 20.11
CA LYS A 39 21.96 0.29 19.79
C LYS A 39 22.49 0.29 18.35
N ARG A 40 23.66 -0.28 18.14
CA ARG A 40 24.27 -0.40 16.79
C ARG A 40 23.51 -1.37 15.86
N GLY A 41 22.80 -2.35 16.41
CA GLY A 41 22.02 -3.34 15.66
C GLY A 41 20.69 -2.81 15.17
N ASN A 42 19.95 -3.67 14.51
CA ASN A 42 18.58 -3.44 14.08
C ASN A 42 17.66 -3.37 15.31
N ILE A 43 16.76 -2.39 15.36
CA ILE A 43 15.78 -2.20 16.44
C ILE A 43 14.35 -2.54 16.01
N ASN A 44 14.15 -3.10 14.82
CA ASN A 44 12.85 -3.63 14.42
C ASN A 44 12.46 -4.83 15.29
N THR A 45 11.22 -4.89 15.68
CA THR A 45 10.69 -5.90 16.58
C THR A 45 9.57 -6.72 15.93
N LEU A 46 9.56 -8.01 16.22
CA LEU A 46 8.47 -8.93 15.90
C LEU A 46 7.80 -9.35 17.19
N ILE A 47 6.53 -9.00 17.35
CA ILE A 47 5.73 -9.33 18.53
C ILE A 47 4.67 -10.33 18.12
N VAL A 48 4.69 -11.51 18.73
CA VAL A 48 3.72 -12.57 18.42
C VAL A 48 2.94 -12.93 19.67
N GLY A 49 1.63 -12.76 19.59
CA GLY A 49 0.74 -13.05 20.70
C GLY A 49 -0.70 -13.27 20.24
N GLY A 50 -1.31 -14.35 20.67
CA GLY A 50 -2.71 -14.66 20.39
C GLY A 50 -3.69 -13.62 20.97
N SER A 51 -4.97 -13.80 20.71
CA SER A 51 -6.01 -12.96 21.32
C SER A 51 -5.95 -13.09 22.85
N GLY A 52 -6.04 -11.95 23.54
CA GLY A 52 -5.95 -11.93 25.02
C GLY A 52 -4.54 -12.08 25.60
N SER A 53 -3.50 -12.17 24.77
CA SER A 53 -2.09 -12.26 25.24
C SER A 53 -1.53 -10.95 25.81
N GLY A 54 -2.30 -9.86 25.74
CA GLY A 54 -1.91 -8.56 26.28
C GLY A 54 -1.02 -7.71 25.38
N LYS A 55 -1.00 -7.93 24.06
CA LYS A 55 -0.18 -7.16 23.09
C LYS A 55 -0.28 -5.65 23.30
N SER A 56 -1.50 -5.12 23.29
CA SER A 56 -1.73 -3.66 23.44
C SER A 56 -1.37 -3.18 24.83
N ALA A 57 -1.73 -3.94 25.89
CA ALA A 57 -1.53 -3.55 27.29
C ALA A 57 -0.07 -3.65 27.75
N SER A 58 0.71 -4.58 27.18
CA SER A 58 2.11 -4.81 27.60
C SER A 58 3.15 -4.27 26.62
N TYR A 59 2.75 -3.95 25.39
CA TYR A 59 3.70 -3.46 24.38
C TYR A 59 3.27 -2.10 23.79
N SER A 60 2.10 -2.02 23.14
CA SER A 60 1.73 -0.81 22.37
C SER A 60 1.53 0.41 23.26
N LYS A 61 0.72 0.32 24.32
CA LYS A 61 0.44 1.43 25.23
C LYS A 61 1.67 1.88 26.04
N PRO A 62 2.48 0.95 26.63
CA PRO A 62 3.70 1.35 27.31
C PRO A 62 4.71 2.05 26.39
N ASN A 63 4.85 1.59 25.15
CA ASN A 63 5.78 2.19 24.19
C ASN A 63 5.30 3.54 23.65
N ALA A 64 4.00 3.77 23.55
CA ALA A 64 3.44 5.10 23.29
C ALA A 64 3.81 6.09 24.41
N TYR A 65 3.70 5.67 25.67
CA TYR A 65 4.06 6.47 26.84
C TYR A 65 5.56 6.85 26.86
N GLN A 66 6.43 6.04 26.25
CA GLN A 66 7.88 6.31 26.22
C GLN A 66 8.26 7.55 25.41
N MET A 67 7.42 8.02 24.49
CA MET A 67 7.65 9.24 23.68
C MET A 67 9.05 9.27 23.02
N LEU A 68 9.44 8.17 22.38
CA LEU A 68 10.76 8.01 21.77
C LEU A 68 10.94 8.82 20.47
N GLY A 69 9.85 9.16 19.82
CA GLY A 69 9.80 9.92 18.56
C GLY A 69 8.37 10.09 18.10
N SER A 70 8.16 10.29 16.80
CA SER A 70 6.83 10.20 16.20
C SER A 70 6.33 8.76 16.17
N TYR A 71 5.03 8.60 16.16
CA TYR A 71 4.39 7.29 16.14
C TYR A 71 3.38 7.17 15.01
N VAL A 72 3.30 5.97 14.44
CA VAL A 72 2.21 5.54 13.57
C VAL A 72 1.64 4.24 14.14
N PHE A 73 0.39 4.28 14.55
CA PHE A 73 -0.30 3.15 15.17
C PHE A 73 -1.36 2.59 14.25
N THR A 74 -1.41 1.28 14.09
CA THR A 74 -2.65 0.60 13.71
C THR A 74 -3.46 0.29 14.97
N ASP A 75 -4.71 0.64 14.96
CA ASP A 75 -5.60 0.57 16.13
C ASP A 75 -6.98 0.00 15.73
N PRO A 76 -7.11 -1.35 15.62
CA PRO A 76 -8.32 -1.98 15.10
C PRO A 76 -9.61 -1.66 15.87
N LYS A 77 -9.49 -1.19 17.10
CA LYS A 77 -10.65 -0.92 17.98
C LYS A 77 -10.77 0.53 18.44
N GLY A 78 -9.80 1.37 18.15
CA GLY A 78 -9.72 2.73 18.68
C GLY A 78 -9.24 2.81 20.15
N GLU A 79 -9.02 1.67 20.81
CA GLU A 79 -8.60 1.64 22.22
C GLU A 79 -7.23 2.26 22.47
N LEU A 80 -6.33 2.14 21.50
CA LEU A 80 -4.98 2.71 21.59
C LEU A 80 -5.04 4.23 21.50
N TYR A 81 -5.86 4.77 20.61
CA TYR A 81 -6.17 6.20 20.56
C TYR A 81 -6.77 6.67 21.88
N ASP A 82 -7.82 6.00 22.35
CA ASP A 82 -8.54 6.41 23.56
C ASP A 82 -7.60 6.54 24.75
N ASP A 83 -6.70 5.59 24.92
CA ASP A 83 -5.83 5.52 26.11
C ASP A 83 -4.52 6.31 25.98
N THR A 84 -4.08 6.68 24.78
CA THR A 84 -2.75 7.28 24.59
C THR A 84 -2.73 8.64 23.89
N ALA A 85 -3.71 8.95 23.04
CA ALA A 85 -3.69 10.16 22.23
C ALA A 85 -3.73 11.45 23.07
N GLY A 86 -4.54 11.47 24.12
CA GLY A 86 -4.63 12.62 25.02
C GLY A 86 -3.31 12.91 25.73
N TYR A 87 -2.65 11.88 26.24
CA TYR A 87 -1.35 11.99 26.87
C TYR A 87 -0.29 12.54 25.90
N LEU A 88 -0.24 12.00 24.69
CA LEU A 88 0.70 12.49 23.68
C LEU A 88 0.41 13.93 23.26
N LYS A 89 -0.87 14.30 23.12
CA LYS A 89 -1.29 15.67 22.81
C LYS A 89 -0.83 16.67 23.88
N GLU A 90 -0.99 16.33 25.15
CA GLU A 90 -0.53 17.15 26.28
C GLU A 90 1.00 17.33 26.29
N HIS A 91 1.74 16.39 25.70
CA HIS A 91 3.20 16.42 25.57
C HIS A 91 3.70 16.98 24.23
N GLY A 92 2.84 17.70 23.50
CA GLY A 92 3.22 18.45 22.30
C GLY A 92 3.20 17.65 21.00
N TYR A 93 2.52 16.50 20.97
CA TYR A 93 2.30 15.75 19.73
C TYR A 93 1.14 16.35 18.95
N GLU A 94 1.31 16.45 17.64
CA GLU A 94 0.21 16.62 16.71
C GLU A 94 -0.47 15.27 16.51
N ILE A 95 -1.79 15.23 16.74
CA ILE A 95 -2.56 13.99 16.62
C ILE A 95 -3.31 13.98 15.29
N LYS A 96 -3.09 12.94 14.49
CA LYS A 96 -3.78 12.66 13.24
C LYS A 96 -4.49 11.32 13.32
N VAL A 97 -5.69 11.26 12.76
CA VAL A 97 -6.52 10.05 12.83
C VAL A 97 -7.10 9.73 11.47
N LEU A 98 -6.76 8.57 10.92
CA LEU A 98 -7.50 7.98 9.80
C LEU A 98 -8.47 6.95 10.37
N ASN A 99 -9.76 7.29 10.43
CA ASN A 99 -10.80 6.43 10.98
C ASN A 99 -11.71 5.92 9.87
N LEU A 100 -11.54 4.65 9.51
CA LEU A 100 -12.34 3.99 8.47
C LEU A 100 -13.60 3.30 9.03
N VAL A 101 -13.74 3.25 10.35
CA VAL A 101 -14.94 2.75 11.04
C VAL A 101 -15.98 3.85 11.19
N ASN A 102 -15.53 5.04 11.58
CA ASN A 102 -16.38 6.22 11.73
C ASN A 102 -15.75 7.40 10.95
N PRO A 103 -15.97 7.46 9.62
CA PRO A 103 -15.32 8.45 8.77
C PRO A 103 -15.67 9.91 9.09
N ALA A 104 -16.77 10.15 9.79
CA ALA A 104 -17.12 11.50 10.27
C ALA A 104 -16.09 12.05 11.27
N ASN A 105 -15.46 11.16 12.04
CA ASN A 105 -14.43 11.49 13.03
C ASN A 105 -13.03 11.10 12.52
N SER A 106 -12.68 11.54 11.31
CA SER A 106 -11.42 11.21 10.64
C SER A 106 -10.79 12.44 10.02
N ASP A 107 -9.47 12.49 10.03
CA ASP A 107 -8.72 13.31 9.07
C ASP A 107 -8.98 12.85 7.65
N GLY A 108 -8.75 13.74 6.69
CA GLY A 108 -8.82 13.41 5.27
C GLY A 108 -7.52 12.76 4.79
N TYR A 109 -7.67 11.77 3.95
CA TYR A 109 -6.58 11.15 3.22
C TYR A 109 -6.99 10.89 1.76
N ASN A 110 -6.48 11.70 0.86
CA ASN A 110 -6.69 11.56 -0.57
C ASN A 110 -5.46 10.92 -1.23
N PRO A 111 -5.52 9.67 -1.68
CA PRO A 111 -4.38 9.01 -2.31
C PRO A 111 -3.79 9.77 -3.50
N LEU A 112 -4.61 10.52 -4.24
CA LEU A 112 -4.16 11.26 -5.42
C LEU A 112 -3.31 12.49 -5.07
N MET A 113 -3.44 13.03 -3.87
CA MET A 113 -2.58 14.14 -3.38
C MET A 113 -1.17 13.67 -3.00
N HIS A 114 -0.96 12.38 -2.86
CA HIS A 114 0.32 11.77 -2.50
C HIS A 114 1.00 11.06 -3.67
N VAL A 115 0.62 11.35 -4.90
CA VAL A 115 1.27 10.83 -6.11
C VAL A 115 2.50 11.66 -6.42
N ALA A 116 3.68 11.07 -6.23
CA ALA A 116 4.98 11.67 -6.55
C ALA A 116 5.64 11.02 -7.78
N SER A 117 5.21 9.82 -8.17
CA SER A 117 5.79 9.02 -9.24
C SER A 117 4.73 8.16 -9.95
N GLU A 118 5.09 7.62 -11.11
CA GLU A 118 4.26 6.65 -11.82
C GLU A 118 3.97 5.39 -10.96
N LEU A 119 4.93 4.99 -10.13
CA LEU A 119 4.77 3.86 -9.23
C LEU A 119 3.63 4.07 -8.24
N ASP A 120 3.41 5.29 -7.76
CA ASP A 120 2.30 5.57 -6.84
C ASP A 120 0.94 5.37 -7.52
N VAL A 121 0.83 5.77 -8.78
CA VAL A 121 -0.39 5.52 -9.59
C VAL A 121 -0.60 4.01 -9.78
N ASP A 122 0.46 3.26 -10.06
CA ASP A 122 0.41 1.80 -10.19
C ASP A 122 -0.06 1.14 -8.89
N VAL A 123 0.46 1.57 -7.75
CA VAL A 123 0.07 1.04 -6.43
C VAL A 123 -1.39 1.35 -6.13
N ILE A 124 -1.84 2.58 -6.37
CA ILE A 124 -3.24 2.97 -6.17
C ILE A 124 -4.17 2.11 -7.04
N ALA A 125 -3.91 2.07 -8.34
CA ALA A 125 -4.77 1.37 -9.29
C ALA A 125 -4.81 -0.15 -9.02
N ASN A 126 -3.67 -0.77 -8.80
CA ASN A 126 -3.57 -2.19 -8.47
C ASN A 126 -4.30 -2.53 -7.17
N THR A 127 -4.08 -1.73 -6.13
CA THR A 127 -4.68 -1.99 -4.82
C THR A 127 -6.19 -1.74 -4.82
N VAL A 128 -6.67 -0.69 -5.48
CA VAL A 128 -8.12 -0.43 -5.62
C VAL A 128 -8.81 -1.55 -6.38
N VAL A 129 -8.22 -2.05 -7.45
CA VAL A 129 -8.83 -3.08 -8.28
C VAL A 129 -8.65 -4.48 -7.67
N LYS A 130 -7.42 -4.88 -7.37
CA LYS A 130 -7.10 -6.25 -6.93
C LYS A 130 -7.20 -6.46 -5.43
N GLY A 131 -6.98 -5.42 -4.63
CA GLY A 131 -7.11 -5.47 -3.17
C GLY A 131 -8.53 -5.71 -2.66
N GLN A 132 -9.54 -5.56 -3.52
CA GLN A 132 -10.95 -5.81 -3.20
C GLN A 132 -11.45 -7.16 -3.72
N THR A 133 -10.59 -7.89 -4.42
CA THR A 133 -10.98 -9.19 -4.99
C THR A 133 -10.83 -10.24 -3.88
N SER A 134 -11.94 -10.67 -3.31
CA SER A 134 -11.98 -11.94 -2.57
C SER A 134 -11.69 -13.05 -3.57
N GLU A 135 -10.98 -14.08 -3.16
CA GLU A 135 -10.52 -15.30 -3.87
C GLU A 135 -11.41 -15.86 -5.03
N SER A 136 -12.21 -15.02 -5.69
CA SER A 136 -13.01 -15.40 -6.83
C SER A 136 -12.09 -15.69 -8.00
N LYS A 137 -12.24 -16.86 -8.57
CA LYS A 137 -11.59 -17.36 -9.80
C LYS A 137 -12.04 -16.54 -11.04
N SER A 138 -12.07 -15.20 -10.96
CA SER A 138 -12.33 -14.36 -12.12
C SER A 138 -11.10 -14.34 -13.01
N ASP A 139 -11.32 -14.28 -14.31
CA ASP A 139 -10.23 -14.15 -15.28
C ASP A 139 -9.41 -12.89 -14.96
N PRO A 140 -8.10 -12.99 -14.72
CA PRO A 140 -7.22 -11.86 -14.44
C PRO A 140 -7.29 -10.72 -15.47
N TYR A 141 -7.72 -11.03 -16.68
CA TYR A 141 -7.88 -10.07 -17.77
C TYR A 141 -8.77 -8.87 -17.37
N TRP A 142 -9.90 -9.12 -16.71
CA TRP A 142 -10.83 -8.05 -16.33
C TRP A 142 -10.25 -7.10 -15.29
N ASP A 143 -9.53 -7.64 -14.33
CA ASP A 143 -8.84 -6.84 -13.31
C ASP A 143 -7.67 -6.06 -13.92
N ASP A 144 -6.90 -6.66 -14.82
CA ASP A 144 -5.80 -5.98 -15.50
C ASP A 144 -6.30 -4.81 -16.38
N MET A 145 -7.40 -5.01 -17.09
CA MET A 145 -7.99 -3.96 -17.92
C MET A 145 -8.66 -2.86 -17.08
N ALA A 146 -9.31 -3.21 -15.97
CA ALA A 146 -9.86 -2.24 -15.03
C ALA A 146 -8.76 -1.41 -14.35
N GLU A 147 -7.64 -2.04 -13.97
CA GLU A 147 -6.46 -1.36 -13.44
C GLU A 147 -5.90 -0.35 -14.45
N MET A 148 -5.74 -0.76 -15.71
CA MET A 148 -5.25 0.09 -16.80
C MET A 148 -6.17 1.29 -17.04
N LEU A 149 -7.50 1.07 -17.03
CA LEU A 149 -8.48 2.15 -17.14
C LEU A 149 -8.37 3.12 -15.95
N LEU A 150 -8.27 2.61 -14.73
CA LEU A 150 -8.12 3.48 -13.54
C LEU A 150 -6.86 4.33 -13.59
N LYS A 151 -5.73 3.78 -14.05
CA LYS A 151 -4.50 4.55 -14.28
C LYS A 151 -4.75 5.71 -15.24
N ALA A 152 -5.42 5.45 -16.37
CA ALA A 152 -5.76 6.49 -17.34
C ALA A 152 -6.59 7.61 -16.72
N LEU A 153 -7.61 7.26 -15.90
CA LEU A 153 -8.48 8.23 -15.24
C LEU A 153 -7.72 9.07 -14.19
N ILE A 154 -6.85 8.45 -13.42
CA ILE A 154 -6.02 9.16 -12.42
C ILE A 154 -5.10 10.16 -13.13
N TYR A 155 -4.38 9.76 -14.17
CA TYR A 155 -3.52 10.68 -14.94
C TYR A 155 -4.32 11.80 -15.59
N TYR A 156 -5.53 11.51 -16.08
CA TYR A 156 -6.40 12.53 -16.64
C TYR A 156 -6.78 13.59 -15.61
N LEU A 157 -7.24 13.17 -14.42
CA LEU A 157 -7.65 14.08 -13.34
C LEU A 157 -6.48 14.96 -12.88
N ILE A 158 -5.32 14.38 -12.64
CA ILE A 158 -4.13 15.10 -12.20
C ILE A 158 -3.70 16.14 -13.24
N ALA A 159 -3.82 15.83 -14.52
CA ALA A 159 -3.40 16.72 -15.60
C ALA A 159 -4.39 17.86 -15.91
N THR A 160 -5.68 17.66 -15.66
CA THR A 160 -6.73 18.56 -16.20
C THR A 160 -7.62 19.21 -15.15
N ARG A 161 -7.69 18.66 -13.94
CA ARG A 161 -8.66 19.11 -12.93
C ARG A 161 -7.98 19.78 -11.74
N PRO A 162 -8.66 20.74 -11.08
CA PRO A 162 -8.17 21.31 -9.84
C PRO A 162 -8.12 20.27 -8.72
N GLU A 163 -7.32 20.53 -7.70
CA GLU A 163 -7.06 19.58 -6.61
C GLU A 163 -8.33 19.05 -5.93
N GLU A 164 -9.35 19.90 -5.79
CA GLU A 164 -10.63 19.54 -5.17
C GLU A 164 -11.41 18.47 -5.94
N GLU A 165 -11.08 18.29 -7.23
CA GLU A 165 -11.68 17.28 -8.11
C GLU A 165 -10.77 16.07 -8.37
N GLN A 166 -9.51 16.12 -7.92
CA GLN A 166 -8.56 15.03 -8.06
C GLN A 166 -8.78 13.98 -6.97
N ASN A 167 -9.78 13.14 -7.12
CA ASN A 167 -10.14 12.09 -6.16
C ASN A 167 -10.75 10.86 -6.85
N LEU A 168 -10.82 9.74 -6.11
CA LEU A 168 -11.33 8.48 -6.63
C LEU A 168 -12.84 8.52 -6.90
N ALA A 169 -13.59 9.36 -6.21
CA ALA A 169 -15.00 9.58 -6.52
C ALA A 169 -15.20 10.22 -7.89
N SER A 170 -14.29 11.12 -8.30
CA SER A 170 -14.26 11.68 -9.66
C SER A 170 -13.95 10.64 -10.73
N CYS A 171 -13.09 9.64 -10.42
CA CYS A 171 -12.87 8.51 -11.32
C CYS A 171 -14.18 7.74 -11.59
N SER A 172 -15.01 7.55 -10.57
CA SER A 172 -16.33 6.92 -10.72
C SER A 172 -17.25 7.71 -11.66
N GLU A 173 -17.26 9.04 -11.55
CA GLU A 173 -18.04 9.90 -12.47
C GLU A 173 -17.53 9.85 -13.91
N LEU A 174 -16.22 9.77 -14.11
CA LEU A 174 -15.65 9.59 -15.46
C LEU A 174 -16.05 8.25 -16.09
N VAL A 175 -16.09 7.17 -15.32
CA VAL A 175 -16.58 5.88 -15.82
C VAL A 175 -18.06 5.97 -16.24
N ARG A 176 -18.88 6.68 -15.46
CA ARG A 176 -20.31 6.90 -15.78
C ARG A 176 -20.52 7.78 -16.99
N ALA A 177 -19.57 8.65 -17.32
CA ALA A 177 -19.63 9.48 -18.51
C ALA A 177 -19.32 8.72 -19.81
N ALA A 178 -18.77 7.50 -19.71
CA ALA A 178 -18.53 6.66 -20.87
C ALA A 178 -19.83 6.15 -21.47
N ASN A 179 -19.92 6.19 -22.79
CA ASN A 179 -21.09 5.69 -23.52
C ASN A 179 -20.75 4.40 -24.26
N THR A 180 -21.61 3.39 -24.10
CA THR A 180 -21.47 2.07 -24.75
C THR A 180 -22.47 1.85 -25.89
N ASN A 181 -23.35 2.81 -26.19
CA ASN A 181 -24.50 2.61 -27.08
C ASN A 181 -24.31 3.22 -28.49
N GLY A 182 -23.09 3.19 -29.04
CA GLY A 182 -22.86 3.55 -30.44
C GLY A 182 -23.08 5.03 -30.79
N GLY A 183 -22.74 5.92 -29.89
CA GLY A 183 -22.72 7.37 -30.09
C GLY A 183 -21.36 7.98 -29.73
N SER A 184 -21.30 9.31 -29.66
CA SER A 184 -20.09 9.97 -29.14
C SER A 184 -19.83 9.54 -27.69
N ASN A 185 -18.60 9.17 -27.40
CA ASN A 185 -18.18 8.73 -26.07
C ASN A 185 -17.42 9.88 -25.39
N LEU A 186 -18.10 10.54 -24.45
CA LEU A 186 -17.55 11.71 -23.76
C LEU A 186 -16.21 11.40 -23.08
N LEU A 187 -16.06 10.22 -22.45
CA LEU A 187 -14.80 9.83 -21.84
C LEU A 187 -13.66 9.76 -22.86
N THR A 188 -13.92 9.14 -24.02
CA THR A 188 -12.96 9.05 -25.11
C THR A 188 -12.59 10.43 -25.64
N GLU A 189 -13.56 11.32 -25.83
CA GLU A 189 -13.34 12.69 -26.28
C GLU A 189 -12.46 13.48 -25.31
N LEU A 190 -12.75 13.39 -24.00
CA LEU A 190 -11.97 14.06 -22.96
C LEU A 190 -10.52 13.59 -22.92
N ILE A 191 -10.28 12.29 -22.96
CA ILE A 191 -8.93 11.75 -22.90
C ILE A 191 -8.15 12.06 -24.17
N ASN A 192 -8.80 12.04 -25.36
CA ASN A 192 -8.16 12.34 -26.63
C ASN A 192 -7.83 13.83 -26.83
N GLN A 193 -8.32 14.73 -25.97
CA GLN A 193 -7.88 16.13 -25.93
C GLN A 193 -6.46 16.31 -25.37
N LEU A 194 -5.95 15.31 -24.64
CA LEU A 194 -4.58 15.33 -24.12
C LEU A 194 -3.55 15.10 -25.25
N PRO A 195 -2.29 15.52 -25.06
CA PRO A 195 -1.21 15.20 -26.00
C PRO A 195 -1.11 13.71 -26.28
N TYR A 196 -0.67 13.36 -27.49
CA TYR A 196 -0.61 11.96 -27.96
C TYR A 196 0.22 11.04 -27.06
N ASP A 197 1.31 11.54 -26.53
CA ASP A 197 2.27 10.86 -25.66
C ASP A 197 1.91 10.94 -24.16
N HIS A 198 0.77 11.56 -23.82
CA HIS A 198 0.35 11.66 -22.42
C HIS A 198 -0.02 10.28 -21.83
N PRO A 199 0.43 9.95 -20.60
CA PRO A 199 0.18 8.63 -19.97
C PRO A 199 -1.30 8.21 -19.95
N ALA A 200 -2.21 9.13 -19.63
CA ALA A 200 -3.65 8.86 -19.65
C ALA A 200 -4.12 8.34 -21.01
N ARG A 201 -3.64 8.97 -22.10
CA ARG A 201 -4.02 8.58 -23.44
C ARG A 201 -3.39 7.25 -23.85
N MET A 202 -2.14 7.01 -23.45
CA MET A 202 -1.45 5.74 -23.73
C MET A 202 -2.16 4.56 -23.07
N TYR A 203 -2.48 4.65 -21.78
CA TYR A 203 -3.21 3.60 -21.07
C TYR A 203 -4.63 3.40 -21.61
N TYR A 204 -5.33 4.50 -21.91
CA TYR A 204 -6.70 4.44 -22.42
C TYR A 204 -6.79 3.82 -23.82
N LYS A 205 -5.75 3.95 -24.64
CA LYS A 205 -5.73 3.41 -26.01
C LYS A 205 -6.00 1.91 -26.04
N SER A 206 -5.44 1.15 -25.09
CA SER A 206 -5.68 -0.28 -24.97
C SER A 206 -7.15 -0.62 -24.62
N ILE A 207 -7.83 0.30 -23.95
CA ILE A 207 -9.26 0.14 -23.61
C ILE A 207 -10.14 0.54 -24.78
N GLU A 208 -9.80 1.63 -25.46
CA GLU A 208 -10.55 2.18 -26.59
C GLU A 208 -10.68 1.20 -27.77
N ILE A 209 -9.63 0.42 -28.04
CA ILE A 209 -9.62 -0.57 -29.15
C ILE A 209 -10.42 -1.84 -28.82
N ALA A 210 -10.89 -2.03 -27.59
CA ALA A 210 -11.66 -3.21 -27.23
C ALA A 210 -13.03 -3.22 -27.93
N PRO A 211 -13.55 -4.40 -28.34
CA PRO A 211 -14.90 -4.51 -28.87
C PRO A 211 -15.94 -3.94 -27.88
N GLU A 212 -17.04 -3.39 -28.38
CA GLU A 212 -18.07 -2.68 -27.60
C GLU A 212 -18.52 -3.45 -26.35
N LYS A 213 -18.81 -4.75 -26.48
CA LYS A 213 -19.18 -5.60 -25.33
C LYS A 213 -18.06 -5.73 -24.31
N THR A 214 -16.84 -5.88 -24.77
CA THR A 214 -15.65 -5.97 -23.92
C THR A 214 -15.39 -4.64 -23.22
N TYR A 215 -15.48 -3.54 -23.95
CA TYR A 215 -15.39 -2.19 -23.39
C TYR A 215 -16.41 -1.95 -22.28
N GLY A 216 -17.69 -2.28 -22.51
CA GLY A 216 -18.74 -2.20 -21.49
C GLY A 216 -18.46 -3.06 -20.25
N SER A 217 -17.90 -4.24 -20.44
CA SER A 217 -17.52 -5.14 -19.34
C SER A 217 -16.34 -4.58 -18.52
N ILE A 218 -15.36 -3.95 -19.17
CA ILE A 218 -14.24 -3.28 -18.48
C ILE A 218 -14.77 -2.11 -17.64
N LEU A 219 -15.63 -1.27 -18.20
CA LEU A 219 -16.27 -0.18 -17.46
C LEU A 219 -17.05 -0.69 -16.24
N SER A 220 -17.83 -1.74 -16.40
CA SER A 220 -18.60 -2.34 -15.31
C SER A 220 -17.70 -2.95 -14.24
N SER A 221 -16.60 -3.59 -14.62
CA SER A 221 -15.62 -4.14 -13.70
C SER A 221 -15.01 -3.03 -12.84
N LEU A 222 -14.54 -1.94 -13.44
CA LEU A 222 -13.99 -0.82 -12.69
C LEU A 222 -15.06 -0.12 -11.84
N GLN A 223 -16.25 0.11 -12.38
CA GLN A 223 -17.35 0.74 -11.64
C GLN A 223 -17.71 -0.03 -10.37
N SER A 224 -17.70 -1.36 -10.43
CA SER A 224 -17.97 -2.19 -9.24
C SER A 224 -16.93 -2.00 -8.14
N LYS A 225 -15.68 -1.75 -8.51
CA LYS A 225 -14.57 -1.47 -7.57
C LYS A 225 -14.63 -0.05 -7.01
N LEU A 226 -15.03 0.91 -7.82
CA LEU A 226 -15.16 2.31 -7.43
C LEU A 226 -16.46 2.61 -6.65
N GLY A 227 -17.43 1.71 -6.64
CA GLY A 227 -18.71 1.90 -5.96
C GLY A 227 -18.59 2.18 -4.45
N LYS A 228 -17.50 1.76 -3.81
CA LYS A 228 -17.22 2.06 -2.40
C LYS A 228 -16.99 3.55 -2.14
N PHE A 229 -16.53 4.30 -3.14
CA PHE A 229 -16.32 5.75 -3.07
C PHE A 229 -17.60 6.57 -3.36
N ASP A 230 -18.72 5.92 -3.65
CA ASP A 230 -20.00 6.58 -3.81
C ASP A 230 -20.65 6.94 -2.47
N SER A 231 -20.29 6.26 -1.38
CA SER A 231 -20.68 6.64 -0.03
C SER A 231 -20.16 8.03 0.30
N LYS A 232 -21.04 8.94 0.74
CA LYS A 232 -20.67 10.33 1.04
C LYS A 232 -19.54 10.41 2.07
N GLU A 233 -19.58 9.61 3.10
CA GLU A 233 -18.61 9.64 4.19
C GLU A 233 -17.21 9.19 3.73
N ILE A 234 -17.14 8.10 2.97
CA ILE A 234 -15.88 7.61 2.43
C ILE A 234 -15.35 8.52 1.33
N ALA A 235 -16.22 9.05 0.47
CA ALA A 235 -15.85 10.03 -0.55
C ALA A 235 -15.24 11.28 0.11
N GLU A 236 -15.81 11.77 1.20
CA GLU A 236 -15.30 12.93 1.92
C GLU A 236 -13.91 12.68 2.52
N VAL A 237 -13.70 11.54 3.19
CA VAL A 237 -12.40 11.19 3.76
C VAL A 237 -11.34 10.99 2.69
N THR A 238 -11.69 10.37 1.56
CA THR A 238 -10.73 10.05 0.48
C THR A 238 -10.58 11.14 -0.58
N SER A 239 -11.32 12.23 -0.44
CA SER A 239 -11.26 13.39 -1.35
C SER A 239 -10.71 14.65 -0.69
N THR A 240 -10.52 14.64 0.62
CA THR A 240 -9.85 15.67 1.40
C THR A 240 -8.51 15.17 1.91
N ASP A 241 -7.55 16.05 2.14
CA ASP A 241 -6.21 15.67 2.56
C ASP A 241 -5.70 16.58 3.67
N THR A 242 -5.60 16.05 4.89
CA THR A 242 -5.14 16.79 6.08
C THR A 242 -3.99 16.11 6.80
N ILE A 243 -3.50 14.96 6.28
CA ILE A 243 -2.37 14.22 6.84
C ILE A 243 -1.15 14.45 5.95
N ASN A 244 -0.22 15.28 6.41
CA ASN A 244 1.07 15.47 5.74
C ASN A 244 2.06 14.41 6.24
N PHE A 245 2.46 13.48 5.38
CA PHE A 245 3.35 12.39 5.76
C PHE A 245 4.75 12.87 6.14
N GLU A 246 5.28 13.91 5.51
CA GLU A 246 6.60 14.43 5.86
C GLU A 246 6.65 15.02 7.27
N ASP A 247 5.56 15.59 7.77
CA ASP A 247 5.49 16.16 9.11
C ASP A 247 5.77 15.12 10.20
N ILE A 248 5.42 13.85 9.95
CA ILE A 248 5.70 12.74 10.86
C ILE A 248 7.22 12.61 11.10
N GLY A 249 8.03 12.85 10.08
CA GLY A 249 9.50 12.81 10.14
C GLY A 249 10.16 14.14 10.55
N LYS A 250 9.39 15.23 10.68
CA LYS A 250 9.88 16.57 11.01
C LYS A 250 9.62 16.97 12.46
N LYS A 251 8.45 16.66 12.97
CA LYS A 251 7.96 17.09 14.29
C LYS A 251 7.25 15.95 15.01
N LYS A 252 7.07 16.10 16.33
CA LYS A 252 6.33 15.11 17.13
C LYS A 252 4.90 14.95 16.59
N THR A 253 4.64 13.84 15.97
CA THR A 253 3.35 13.50 15.39
C THR A 253 2.95 12.08 15.77
N ALA A 254 1.71 11.88 16.14
CA ALA A 254 1.13 10.55 16.36
C ALA A 254 -0.04 10.35 15.41
N VAL A 255 0.07 9.35 14.54
CA VAL A 255 -0.96 8.97 13.59
C VAL A 255 -1.63 7.68 14.07
N TYR A 256 -2.95 7.74 14.25
CA TYR A 256 -3.77 6.57 14.61
C TYR A 256 -4.59 6.15 13.40
N VAL A 257 -4.41 4.91 12.99
CA VAL A 257 -5.15 4.30 11.87
C VAL A 257 -6.15 3.32 12.44
N ILE A 258 -7.43 3.73 12.49
CA ILE A 258 -8.53 2.96 13.04
C ILE A 258 -9.25 2.24 11.90
N SER A 259 -9.21 0.91 11.91
CA SER A 259 -9.88 0.04 10.95
C SER A 259 -10.83 -0.90 11.68
N SER A 260 -11.77 -1.50 10.94
CA SER A 260 -12.69 -2.47 11.52
C SER A 260 -11.99 -3.80 11.84
N ASP A 261 -12.30 -4.39 12.98
CA ASP A 261 -11.91 -5.77 13.34
C ASP A 261 -12.96 -6.80 12.90
N THR A 262 -14.10 -6.35 12.37
CA THR A 262 -15.24 -7.22 12.00
C THR A 262 -15.48 -7.34 10.50
N HIS A 263 -14.95 -6.42 9.68
CA HIS A 263 -15.07 -6.45 8.22
C HIS A 263 -13.86 -5.81 7.53
N THR A 264 -13.59 -6.28 6.32
CA THR A 264 -12.41 -5.88 5.52
C THR A 264 -12.75 -4.89 4.39
N ALA A 265 -13.90 -4.24 4.47
CA ALA A 265 -14.47 -3.46 3.35
C ALA A 265 -13.53 -2.35 2.83
N TYR A 266 -12.74 -1.75 3.70
CA TYR A 266 -11.84 -0.64 3.37
C TYR A 266 -10.35 -0.93 3.64
N ASP A 267 -9.99 -2.20 3.89
CA ASP A 267 -8.61 -2.57 4.20
C ASP A 267 -7.63 -2.26 3.04
N PHE A 268 -8.12 -2.26 1.80
CA PHE A 268 -7.32 -1.85 0.66
C PHE A 268 -6.80 -0.40 0.77
N LEU A 269 -7.54 0.50 1.44
CA LEU A 269 -7.08 1.87 1.71
C LEU A 269 -5.88 1.89 2.68
N LEU A 270 -5.81 0.95 3.61
CA LEU A 270 -4.67 0.82 4.52
C LEU A 270 -3.39 0.49 3.76
N THR A 271 -3.47 -0.42 2.78
CA THR A 271 -2.32 -0.78 1.95
C THR A 271 -1.79 0.42 1.19
N ILE A 272 -2.65 1.23 0.58
CA ILE A 272 -2.25 2.44 -0.14
C ILE A 272 -1.65 3.46 0.83
N PHE A 273 -2.33 3.69 1.95
CA PHE A 273 -1.92 4.64 2.98
C PHE A 273 -0.51 4.35 3.51
N PHE A 274 -0.26 3.11 3.95
CA PHE A 274 1.05 2.72 4.46
C PHE A 274 2.11 2.69 3.37
N SER A 275 1.78 2.24 2.16
CA SER A 275 2.72 2.25 1.04
C SER A 275 3.19 3.67 0.70
N GLN A 276 2.27 4.62 0.56
CA GLN A 276 2.60 6.01 0.26
C GLN A 276 3.33 6.70 1.41
N MET A 277 2.86 6.52 2.65
CA MET A 277 3.48 7.13 3.83
C MET A 277 4.92 6.66 4.02
N ILE A 278 5.15 5.36 3.98
CA ILE A 278 6.50 4.81 4.13
C ILE A 278 7.39 5.31 3.00
N GLN A 279 6.94 5.26 1.75
CA GLN A 279 7.73 5.73 0.61
C GLN A 279 8.09 7.22 0.72
N GLN A 280 7.13 8.07 1.10
CA GLN A 280 7.39 9.49 1.27
C GLN A 280 8.34 9.80 2.43
N LEU A 281 8.23 9.08 3.54
CA LEU A 281 9.18 9.21 4.65
C LEU A 281 10.60 8.78 4.24
N TYR A 282 10.74 7.72 3.46
CA TYR A 282 12.03 7.30 2.91
C TYR A 282 12.62 8.34 1.96
N ASN A 283 11.81 8.85 1.03
CA ASN A 283 12.24 9.89 0.11
C ASN A 283 12.66 11.17 0.85
N TYR A 284 11.88 11.57 1.86
CA TYR A 284 12.21 12.73 2.69
C TYR A 284 13.53 12.53 3.46
N ALA A 285 13.75 11.35 4.04
CA ALA A 285 15.00 11.02 4.71
C ALA A 285 16.19 11.08 3.75
N ASP A 286 16.05 10.50 2.55
CA ASP A 286 17.12 10.47 1.54
C ASP A 286 17.50 11.87 1.05
N LEU A 287 16.51 12.77 0.90
CA LEU A 287 16.75 14.17 0.53
C LEU A 287 17.35 15.02 1.68
N ASN A 288 17.21 14.59 2.92
CA ASN A 288 17.64 15.33 4.11
C ASN A 288 18.81 14.64 4.86
N GLY A 289 19.80 14.19 4.14
CA GLY A 289 21.02 13.63 4.70
C GLY A 289 20.92 12.14 5.08
N GLY A 290 19.93 11.44 4.55
CA GLY A 290 19.76 10.00 4.72
C GLY A 290 19.05 9.58 6.00
N ARG A 291 18.55 10.53 6.80
CA ARG A 291 17.87 10.26 8.07
C ARG A 291 16.79 11.29 8.38
N LEU A 292 15.70 10.85 8.98
CA LEU A 292 14.63 11.74 9.46
C LEU A 292 15.13 12.60 10.64
N GLN A 293 14.64 13.83 10.73
CA GLN A 293 14.91 14.73 11.85
C GLN A 293 14.26 14.22 13.14
N MET A 294 13.04 13.69 13.04
CA MET A 294 12.31 13.02 14.11
C MET A 294 12.24 11.53 13.79
N PRO A 295 12.78 10.63 14.64
CA PRO A 295 12.64 9.20 14.42
C PRO A 295 11.16 8.80 14.47
N VAL A 296 10.77 7.84 13.64
CA VAL A 296 9.40 7.35 13.51
C VAL A 296 9.30 5.90 13.93
N TYR A 297 8.37 5.63 14.86
CA TYR A 297 8.08 4.29 15.39
C TYR A 297 6.73 3.83 14.87
N PHE A 298 6.74 2.80 14.03
CA PHE A 298 5.53 2.14 13.55
C PHE A 298 5.15 1.02 14.51
N ILE A 299 4.07 1.19 15.25
CA ILE A 299 3.50 0.14 16.11
C ILE A 299 2.28 -0.43 15.39
N LEU A 300 2.50 -1.55 14.68
CA LEU A 300 1.57 -2.11 13.72
C LEU A 300 0.84 -3.33 14.32
N ASP A 301 -0.14 -3.04 15.18
CA ASP A 301 -1.01 -4.09 15.74
C ASP A 301 -1.88 -4.71 14.64
N GLU A 302 -2.04 -6.03 14.66
CA GLU A 302 -2.70 -6.79 13.59
C GLU A 302 -2.13 -6.44 12.19
N PHE A 303 -0.80 -6.49 12.07
CA PHE A 303 -0.08 -6.12 10.85
C PHE A 303 -0.64 -6.78 9.58
N ALA A 304 -1.15 -8.01 9.70
CA ALA A 304 -1.76 -8.74 8.61
C ALA A 304 -2.99 -8.00 7.98
N ASN A 305 -3.70 -7.19 8.76
CA ASN A 305 -4.87 -6.45 8.28
C ASN A 305 -4.53 -5.30 7.32
N ILE A 306 -3.29 -4.84 7.31
CA ILE A 306 -2.83 -3.82 6.35
C ILE A 306 -2.82 -4.38 4.92
N GLY A 307 -2.71 -5.71 4.77
CA GLY A 307 -2.47 -6.36 3.50
C GLY A 307 -0.99 -6.31 3.09
N ARG A 308 -0.72 -6.62 1.82
CA ARG A 308 0.64 -6.64 1.32
C ARG A 308 1.11 -5.24 0.94
N ILE A 309 2.03 -4.69 1.71
CA ILE A 309 2.74 -3.46 1.37
C ILE A 309 3.82 -3.79 0.33
N PRO A 310 3.83 -3.15 -0.86
CA PRO A 310 4.84 -3.41 -1.88
C PRO A 310 6.27 -3.19 -1.37
N ASP A 311 7.16 -4.13 -1.66
CA ASP A 311 8.58 -4.08 -1.28
C ASP A 311 8.85 -3.88 0.23
N PHE A 312 7.92 -4.29 1.10
CA PHE A 312 8.07 -4.12 2.55
C PHE A 312 9.30 -4.84 3.11
N ASP A 313 9.64 -6.00 2.56
CA ASP A 313 10.86 -6.75 2.90
C ASP A 313 12.14 -5.93 2.67
N LYS A 314 12.20 -5.17 1.58
CA LYS A 314 13.31 -4.24 1.30
C LYS A 314 13.26 -3.01 2.22
N LYS A 315 12.06 -2.47 2.45
CA LYS A 315 11.87 -1.29 3.31
C LYS A 315 12.29 -1.57 4.74
N ILE A 316 11.84 -2.66 5.35
CA ILE A 316 12.22 -3.02 6.72
C ILE A 316 13.73 -3.27 6.87
N SER A 317 14.40 -3.79 5.83
CA SER A 317 15.84 -4.03 5.86
C SER A 317 16.67 -2.75 5.87
N THR A 318 16.15 -1.64 5.36
CA THR A 318 16.85 -0.35 5.22
C THR A 318 16.29 0.76 6.12
N SER A 319 15.33 0.44 6.98
CA SER A 319 14.61 1.41 7.82
C SER A 319 15.49 2.08 8.87
N ARG A 320 16.42 1.34 9.46
CA ARG A 320 17.26 1.80 10.55
C ARG A 320 18.09 3.04 10.19
N SER A 321 18.74 3.04 9.04
CA SER A 321 19.59 4.17 8.60
C SER A 321 18.77 5.46 8.49
N ARG A 322 17.51 5.36 8.15
CA ARG A 322 16.58 6.48 7.98
C ARG A 322 15.91 6.96 9.27
N GLY A 323 16.18 6.28 10.39
CA GLY A 323 15.55 6.60 11.68
C GLY A 323 14.10 6.11 11.78
N ILE A 324 13.79 5.02 11.12
CA ILE A 324 12.45 4.37 11.13
C ILE A 324 12.57 3.01 11.81
N GLN A 325 11.67 2.74 12.75
CA GLN A 325 11.54 1.47 13.46
C GLN A 325 10.16 0.87 13.17
N PHE A 326 10.14 -0.43 12.88
CA PHE A 326 8.91 -1.20 12.74
C PHE A 326 8.74 -2.18 13.90
N SER A 327 7.59 -2.11 14.56
CA SER A 327 7.09 -3.14 15.45
C SER A 327 5.99 -3.91 14.73
N VAL A 328 6.34 -5.07 14.19
CA VAL A 328 5.41 -5.95 13.49
C VAL A 328 4.71 -6.83 14.52
N ILE A 329 3.42 -6.63 14.73
CA ILE A 329 2.63 -7.31 15.75
C ILE A 329 1.63 -8.25 15.06
N LEU A 330 1.68 -9.53 15.42
CA LEU A 330 0.90 -10.61 14.82
C LEU A 330 0.22 -11.46 15.89
N GLN A 331 -0.90 -12.08 15.56
CA GLN A 331 -1.49 -13.11 16.39
C GLN A 331 -0.74 -14.44 16.25
N ASN A 332 -0.35 -14.77 15.02
CA ASN A 332 0.46 -15.94 14.69
C ASN A 332 1.28 -15.70 13.41
N LEU A 333 2.29 -16.53 13.18
CA LEU A 333 3.19 -16.38 12.02
C LEU A 333 2.53 -16.78 10.69
N ASP A 334 1.48 -17.63 10.73
CA ASP A 334 0.77 -18.06 9.51
C ASP A 334 0.14 -16.89 8.77
N GLN A 335 -0.30 -15.86 9.49
CA GLN A 335 -0.85 -14.65 8.89
C GLN A 335 0.16 -13.91 8.02
N LEU A 336 1.41 -13.82 8.45
CA LEU A 336 2.46 -13.16 7.69
C LEU A 336 2.84 -13.95 6.43
N GLU A 337 2.96 -15.27 6.57
CA GLU A 337 3.25 -16.17 5.45
C GLU A 337 2.15 -16.12 4.39
N ALA A 338 0.88 -16.10 4.79
CA ALA A 338 -0.25 -16.02 3.87
C ALA A 338 -0.23 -14.76 2.98
N ILE A 339 0.27 -13.62 3.50
CA ILE A 339 0.29 -12.34 2.79
C ILE A 339 1.58 -12.16 1.98
N TYR A 340 2.73 -12.47 2.57
CA TYR A 340 4.05 -12.20 1.98
C TYR A 340 4.70 -13.42 1.33
N GLU A 341 4.07 -14.59 1.40
CA GLU A 341 4.56 -15.84 0.81
C GLU A 341 6.05 -16.08 1.13
N LYS A 342 6.93 -16.13 0.11
CA LYS A 342 8.36 -16.38 0.30
C LYS A 342 9.11 -15.24 0.99
N SER A 343 8.60 -14.00 0.91
CA SER A 343 9.27 -12.85 1.52
C SER A 343 9.02 -12.69 3.02
N TYR A 344 8.12 -13.48 3.62
CA TYR A 344 7.85 -13.42 5.05
C TYR A 344 9.09 -13.75 5.92
N GLU A 345 9.93 -14.68 5.48
CA GLU A 345 11.17 -15.03 6.18
C GLU A 345 12.16 -13.84 6.20
N THR A 346 12.21 -13.07 5.11
CA THR A 346 13.02 -11.85 5.05
C THR A 346 12.52 -10.80 6.03
N ILE A 347 11.21 -10.63 6.16
CA ILE A 347 10.62 -9.70 7.14
C ILE A 347 10.97 -10.13 8.56
N ILE A 348 10.78 -11.41 8.90
CA ILE A 348 11.15 -11.95 10.22
C ILE A 348 12.64 -11.78 10.49
N GLY A 349 13.48 -12.10 9.50
CA GLY A 349 14.94 -12.00 9.61
C GLY A 349 15.47 -10.57 9.75
N ASN A 350 14.68 -9.56 9.35
CA ASN A 350 15.00 -8.14 9.54
C ASN A 350 14.47 -7.55 10.86
N CYS A 351 13.93 -8.37 11.73
CA CYS A 351 13.63 -8.04 13.11
C CYS A 351 14.63 -8.79 14.01
N ASP A 352 15.65 -8.10 14.54
CA ASP A 352 16.65 -8.73 15.42
C ASP A 352 16.05 -9.12 16.79
N THR A 353 14.94 -8.50 17.16
CA THR A 353 14.23 -8.72 18.43
C THR A 353 12.89 -9.37 18.16
N HIS A 354 12.65 -10.54 18.74
CA HIS A 354 11.36 -11.22 18.75
C HIS A 354 10.84 -11.34 20.17
N VAL A 355 9.55 -11.04 20.37
CA VAL A 355 8.88 -11.21 21.66
C VAL A 355 7.70 -12.14 21.47
N PHE A 356 7.75 -13.30 22.13
CA PHE A 356 6.68 -14.28 22.16
C PHE A 356 5.83 -14.09 23.40
N LEU A 357 4.57 -13.72 23.22
CA LEU A 357 3.62 -13.43 24.28
C LEU A 357 2.65 -14.59 24.59
N GLY A 358 2.74 -15.66 23.82
CA GLY A 358 1.85 -16.80 23.89
C GLY A 358 1.02 -16.99 22.61
N SER A 359 0.82 -18.23 22.19
CA SER A 359 0.04 -18.57 21.00
C SER A 359 -0.55 -19.97 21.13
N ASN A 360 -1.73 -20.18 20.54
CA ASN A 360 -2.35 -21.49 20.39
C ASN A 360 -2.10 -22.11 19.01
N SER A 361 -1.49 -21.37 18.06
CA SER A 361 -1.12 -21.89 16.73
C SER A 361 0.03 -22.89 16.87
N TYR A 362 -0.19 -24.12 16.41
CA TYR A 362 0.83 -25.18 16.45
C TYR A 362 2.09 -24.77 15.69
N LYS A 363 1.94 -24.23 14.50
CA LYS A 363 3.05 -23.78 13.65
C LYS A 363 3.87 -22.67 14.33
N THR A 364 3.21 -21.73 14.98
CA THR A 364 3.87 -20.64 15.72
C THR A 364 4.65 -21.16 16.91
N VAL A 365 4.06 -22.01 17.76
CA VAL A 365 4.78 -22.56 18.93
C VAL A 365 5.90 -23.53 18.53
N GLU A 366 5.74 -24.26 17.43
CA GLU A 366 6.80 -25.08 16.86
C GLU A 366 8.00 -24.23 16.39
N TYR A 367 7.73 -23.11 15.70
CA TYR A 367 8.76 -22.16 15.29
C TYR A 367 9.56 -21.64 16.49
N PHE A 368 8.89 -21.17 17.53
CA PHE A 368 9.56 -20.61 18.71
C PHE A 368 10.25 -21.69 19.54
N SER A 369 9.72 -22.91 19.62
CA SER A 369 10.40 -24.04 20.23
C SER A 369 11.72 -24.37 19.54
N LYS A 370 11.72 -24.40 18.22
CA LYS A 370 12.95 -24.58 17.41
C LYS A 370 13.92 -23.40 17.57
N ALA A 371 13.41 -22.17 17.65
CA ALA A 371 14.22 -20.97 17.88
C ALA A 371 14.88 -20.96 19.27
N LEU A 372 14.26 -21.53 20.28
CA LEU A 372 14.86 -21.75 21.61
C LEU A 372 16.00 -22.75 21.58
N GLY A 373 15.96 -23.71 20.65
CA GLY A 373 16.96 -24.75 20.50
C GLY A 373 16.86 -25.86 21.56
N GLU A 374 17.89 -26.71 21.58
CA GLU A 374 17.95 -27.88 22.42
C GLU A 374 19.04 -27.80 23.49
N LYS A 375 18.81 -28.46 24.61
CA LYS A 375 19.74 -28.60 25.74
C LYS A 375 20.05 -30.06 25.94
N THR A 376 21.31 -30.40 26.20
CA THR A 376 21.72 -31.73 26.62
C THR A 376 21.27 -31.97 28.07
N ILE A 377 20.52 -33.01 28.30
CA ILE A 377 20.12 -33.47 29.64
C ILE A 377 20.72 -34.84 29.94
N PHE A 378 21.10 -35.04 31.18
CA PHE A 378 21.60 -36.32 31.66
C PHE A 378 20.48 -37.09 32.35
N ARG A 379 20.25 -38.32 31.90
CA ARG A 379 19.31 -39.21 32.51
C ARG A 379 20.06 -40.37 33.13
N GLN A 380 20.01 -40.48 34.45
CA GLN A 380 20.51 -41.67 35.15
C GLN A 380 19.48 -42.78 35.07
N GLN A 381 19.86 -43.89 34.48
CA GLN A 381 19.04 -45.09 34.42
C GLN A 381 19.61 -46.11 35.43
N LYS A 382 18.94 -46.27 36.55
CA LYS A 382 19.28 -47.28 37.55
C LYS A 382 18.55 -48.56 37.20
N SER A 383 19.29 -49.60 36.75
CA SER A 383 18.75 -50.93 36.53
C SER A 383 19.17 -51.82 37.70
N THR A 384 18.18 -52.33 38.43
CA THR A 384 18.38 -53.39 39.49
C THR A 384 17.99 -54.75 38.91
N ASN A 385 18.98 -55.50 38.52
CA ASN A 385 18.74 -56.91 38.19
C ASN A 385 18.68 -57.76 39.51
N ARG A 386 17.51 -58.24 39.87
CA ARG A 386 17.31 -59.24 40.87
C ARG A 386 17.32 -60.62 40.23
N ASP A 387 18.46 -61.23 40.23
CA ASP A 387 18.54 -62.68 39.90
C ASP A 387 18.00 -63.50 41.10
N LYS A 388 16.92 -64.23 40.87
CA LYS A 388 16.25 -65.06 41.93
C LYS A 388 17.10 -66.23 42.41
N HIS A 389 18.26 -66.52 41.84
CA HIS A 389 19.10 -67.67 42.15
C HIS A 389 20.57 -67.36 42.49
N ALA A 390 20.98 -66.11 42.56
CA ALA A 390 22.31 -65.72 43.00
C ALA A 390 22.24 -64.56 43.98
N HIS A 391 22.82 -64.68 45.16
CA HIS A 391 22.91 -63.61 46.16
C HIS A 391 23.83 -62.40 45.75
N LYS A 392 23.84 -62.00 44.48
CA LYS A 392 24.55 -60.81 44.03
C LYS A 392 23.54 -59.83 43.42
N GLN A 393 23.36 -58.72 44.11
CA GLN A 393 22.70 -57.56 43.56
C GLN A 393 23.73 -56.81 42.64
N GLY A 394 23.50 -56.83 41.32
CA GLY A 394 24.21 -56.03 40.41
C GLY A 394 23.51 -54.69 40.27
N PHE A 395 24.18 -53.57 40.60
CA PHE A 395 23.73 -52.23 40.28
C PHE A 395 24.48 -51.81 39.03
N SER A 396 23.73 -51.44 38.00
CA SER A 396 24.30 -50.78 36.83
C SER A 396 23.72 -49.37 36.77
N ASP A 397 24.55 -48.39 37.00
CA ASP A 397 24.23 -46.99 36.73
C ASP A 397 24.77 -46.67 35.34
N SER A 398 23.88 -46.39 34.38
CA SER A 398 24.24 -45.85 33.08
C SER A 398 23.72 -44.42 32.96
N GLU A 399 24.61 -43.49 32.66
CA GLU A 399 24.25 -42.12 32.30
C GLU A 399 23.99 -42.08 30.80
N GLN A 400 22.80 -41.63 30.41
CA GLN A 400 22.43 -41.45 29.02
C GLN A 400 22.26 -39.94 28.74
N MET A 401 22.98 -39.42 27.75
CA MET A 401 22.79 -38.06 27.25
C MET A 401 21.62 -38.05 26.28
N LEU A 402 20.71 -37.12 26.44
CA LEU A 402 19.54 -36.92 25.59
C LEU A 402 19.40 -35.44 25.24
N GLY A 403 19.08 -35.14 23.95
CA GLY A 403 18.64 -33.84 23.55
C GLY A 403 17.20 -33.56 23.98
N ARG A 404 16.97 -32.39 24.56
CA ARG A 404 15.64 -31.89 24.88
C ARG A 404 15.49 -30.45 24.46
N ALA A 405 14.40 -30.10 23.77
CA ALA A 405 14.04 -28.72 23.51
C ALA A 405 14.02 -27.92 24.83
N LEU A 406 14.54 -26.68 24.81
CA LEU A 406 14.57 -25.83 26.01
C LEU A 406 13.15 -25.56 26.52
N MET A 407 12.18 -25.37 25.62
CA MET A 407 10.74 -25.56 25.84
C MET A 407 10.12 -26.27 24.63
N THR A 408 9.31 -27.27 24.90
CA THR A 408 8.55 -27.98 23.86
C THR A 408 7.39 -27.09 23.36
N PRO A 409 6.84 -27.35 22.16
CA PRO A 409 5.66 -26.63 21.65
C PRO A 409 4.48 -26.65 22.64
N ASP A 410 4.27 -27.76 23.33
CA ASP A 410 3.22 -27.92 24.31
C ASP A 410 3.47 -27.11 25.60
N GLU A 411 4.71 -27.02 26.04
CA GLU A 411 5.11 -26.16 27.17
C GLU A 411 4.91 -24.67 26.81
N LEU A 412 5.20 -24.27 25.58
CA LEU A 412 4.95 -22.90 25.07
C LEU A 412 3.46 -22.57 25.03
N ARG A 413 2.61 -23.51 24.59
CA ARG A 413 1.15 -23.31 24.59
C ARG A 413 0.58 -23.12 25.99
N ARG A 414 1.17 -23.75 26.98
CA ARG A 414 0.74 -23.70 28.39
C ARG A 414 1.50 -22.70 29.23
N MET A 415 2.35 -21.87 28.61
CA MET A 415 3.09 -20.83 29.32
C MET A 415 2.13 -19.85 30.00
N ASP A 416 2.47 -19.46 31.23
CA ASP A 416 1.70 -18.48 31.99
C ASP A 416 1.49 -17.21 31.18
N ASN A 417 0.26 -16.70 31.19
CA ASN A 417 -0.10 -15.51 30.40
C ASN A 417 0.62 -14.25 30.85
N ASP A 418 1.15 -14.19 32.06
CA ASP A 418 1.94 -13.06 32.56
C ASP A 418 3.42 -13.12 32.13
N LEU A 419 3.84 -14.20 31.50
CA LEU A 419 5.20 -14.39 31.03
C LEU A 419 5.33 -14.19 29.52
N CYS A 420 6.50 -13.77 29.11
CA CYS A 420 6.92 -13.69 27.71
C CYS A 420 8.34 -14.19 27.52
N ILE A 421 8.72 -14.42 26.27
CA ILE A 421 10.07 -14.82 25.90
C ILE A 421 10.60 -13.81 24.90
N ILE A 422 11.78 -13.26 25.19
CA ILE A 422 12.51 -12.31 24.34
C ILE A 422 13.65 -13.07 23.67
N PHE A 423 13.69 -12.97 22.36
CA PHE A 423 14.80 -13.41 21.51
C PHE A 423 15.49 -12.16 20.98
N GLU A 424 16.73 -11.98 21.30
CA GLU A 424 17.53 -10.88 20.81
C GLU A 424 18.84 -11.42 20.25
N LYS A 425 19.22 -10.92 19.08
CA LYS A 425 20.46 -11.32 18.42
C LYS A 425 21.68 -11.04 19.32
N GLY A 426 22.46 -12.06 19.59
CA GLY A 426 23.71 -11.96 20.37
C GLY A 426 23.57 -12.22 21.86
N ILE A 427 22.38 -12.57 22.36
CA ILE A 427 22.14 -13.02 23.73
C ILE A 427 21.30 -14.30 23.76
N LYS A 428 21.37 -15.00 24.88
CA LYS A 428 20.49 -16.13 25.16
C LYS A 428 19.04 -15.66 25.32
N PRO A 429 18.05 -16.50 25.02
CA PRO A 429 16.64 -16.14 25.21
C PRO A 429 16.35 -15.74 26.65
N VAL A 430 15.49 -14.75 26.83
CA VAL A 430 15.12 -14.17 28.13
C VAL A 430 13.67 -14.52 28.41
N LYS A 431 13.40 -15.24 29.49
CA LYS A 431 12.07 -15.45 30.02
C LYS A 431 11.78 -14.38 31.07
N ALA A 432 10.80 -13.52 30.84
CA ALA A 432 10.51 -12.36 31.66
C ALA A 432 9.01 -12.19 31.91
N LYS A 433 8.66 -11.39 32.93
CA LYS A 433 7.28 -10.96 33.17
C LYS A 433 6.91 -9.89 32.14
N LYS A 434 5.69 -9.95 31.61
CA LYS A 434 5.14 -8.90 30.73
C LYS A 434 5.05 -7.56 31.47
N PHE A 435 5.31 -6.48 30.75
CA PHE A 435 5.19 -5.13 31.28
C PHE A 435 3.78 -4.61 31.06
N TYR A 436 2.89 -4.75 32.04
CA TYR A 436 1.54 -4.22 31.93
C TYR A 436 1.47 -2.75 32.37
N PHE A 437 0.95 -1.87 31.49
CA PHE A 437 0.83 -0.44 31.81
C PHE A 437 -0.03 -0.16 33.04
N PHE A 438 -1.06 -0.98 33.27
CA PHE A 438 -1.97 -0.84 34.42
C PHE A 438 -1.36 -1.29 35.76
N GLU A 439 -0.24 -2.01 35.73
CA GLU A 439 0.54 -2.35 36.94
C GLU A 439 1.54 -1.24 37.33
N LYS A 440 1.66 -0.19 36.52
CA LYS A 440 2.53 0.97 36.76
C LYS A 440 1.69 2.17 37.20
N PRO A 441 1.59 2.47 38.51
CA PRO A 441 0.64 3.47 39.03
C PRO A 441 0.75 4.84 38.37
N LYS A 442 1.96 5.33 38.15
CA LYS A 442 2.19 6.61 37.49
C LYS A 442 1.72 6.61 36.04
N MET A 443 2.17 5.62 35.26
CA MET A 443 1.81 5.48 33.85
C MET A 443 0.30 5.32 33.68
N TYR A 444 -0.30 4.44 34.45
CA TYR A 444 -1.74 4.21 34.43
C TYR A 444 -2.54 5.47 34.75
N LYS A 445 -2.14 6.18 35.79
CA LYS A 445 -2.80 7.44 36.21
C LYS A 445 -2.74 8.47 35.08
N GLU A 446 -1.55 8.76 34.56
CA GLU A 446 -1.35 9.79 33.53
C GLU A 446 -2.09 9.45 32.24
N LEU A 447 -2.11 8.18 31.81
CA LEU A 447 -2.84 7.75 30.61
C LEU A 447 -4.36 7.82 30.82
N MET A 448 -4.87 7.42 32.00
CA MET A 448 -6.31 7.41 32.24
C MET A 448 -6.90 8.80 32.53
N GLU A 449 -6.13 9.72 33.11
CA GLU A 449 -6.54 11.11 33.31
C GLU A 449 -6.67 11.89 31.99
N SER A 450 -5.87 11.53 30.98
CA SER A 450 -5.88 12.14 29.65
C SER A 450 -6.69 11.35 28.61
N LYS A 451 -7.45 10.35 29.04
CA LYS A 451 -8.21 9.47 28.13
C LYS A 451 -9.18 10.26 27.25
N LEU A 452 -9.22 9.92 25.96
CA LEU A 452 -10.11 10.47 24.95
C LEU A 452 -11.08 9.40 24.43
N ASP A 453 -11.96 9.80 23.53
CA ASP A 453 -12.84 8.90 22.79
C ASP A 453 -12.66 9.15 21.28
N HIS A 454 -12.23 8.14 20.54
CA HIS A 454 -12.03 8.20 19.09
C HIS A 454 -13.31 8.55 18.32
N ASN A 455 -14.49 8.26 18.86
CA ASN A 455 -15.77 8.65 18.25
C ASN A 455 -16.09 10.14 18.39
N HIS A 456 -15.30 10.87 19.14
CA HIS A 456 -15.42 12.33 19.31
C HIS A 456 -14.19 13.09 18.78
N PHE A 457 -13.34 12.43 17.98
CA PHE A 457 -12.22 13.11 17.35
C PHE A 457 -12.74 14.17 16.38
N ASP A 458 -12.22 15.38 16.52
CA ASP A 458 -12.49 16.51 15.63
C ASP A 458 -11.26 16.80 14.76
N ALA A 459 -11.38 16.52 13.49
CA ALA A 459 -10.34 16.83 12.50
C ALA A 459 -10.31 18.31 12.09
N GLY A 460 -11.27 19.11 12.55
CA GLY A 460 -11.44 20.49 12.10
C GLY A 460 -11.94 20.57 10.66
N VAL A 461 -11.54 21.63 9.96
CA VAL A 461 -11.89 21.81 8.55
C VAL A 461 -10.99 20.93 7.68
N ARG A 462 -11.57 19.96 6.98
CA ARG A 462 -10.85 19.04 6.11
C ARG A 462 -10.54 19.60 4.72
N GLY A 463 -11.10 20.74 4.35
CA GLY A 463 -10.95 21.36 3.04
C GLY A 463 -12.17 21.16 2.15
N GLU A 464 -12.16 21.84 1.01
CA GLU A 464 -13.20 21.71 -0.01
C GLU A 464 -12.89 20.55 -0.95
N TRP A 465 -13.92 19.84 -1.33
CA TRP A 465 -13.83 18.78 -2.32
C TRP A 465 -15.12 18.69 -3.12
N ARG A 466 -15.04 18.17 -4.33
CA ARG A 466 -16.21 17.86 -5.15
C ARG A 466 -15.90 16.72 -6.12
N LYS A 467 -16.95 16.05 -6.57
CA LYS A 467 -16.86 15.10 -7.68
C LYS A 467 -16.76 15.88 -8.98
N TYR A 468 -15.85 15.51 -9.86
CA TYR A 468 -15.81 16.04 -11.21
C TYR A 468 -17.08 15.61 -11.97
N ASN A 469 -17.78 16.58 -12.53
CA ASN A 469 -18.93 16.32 -13.42
C ASN A 469 -18.52 16.61 -14.87
N PRO A 470 -18.26 15.59 -15.70
CA PRO A 470 -17.84 15.78 -17.09
C PRO A 470 -18.88 16.48 -17.97
N TYR A 471 -20.16 16.40 -17.63
CA TYR A 471 -21.25 17.04 -18.39
C TYR A 471 -21.43 18.51 -18.03
N ASN A 472 -21.02 18.92 -16.85
CA ASN A 472 -21.10 20.30 -16.39
C ASN A 472 -19.88 20.63 -15.53
N PRO A 473 -18.70 20.84 -16.17
CA PRO A 473 -17.46 21.11 -15.44
C PRO A 473 -17.58 22.38 -14.61
N TYR A 474 -17.08 22.31 -13.38
CA TYR A 474 -16.96 23.49 -12.54
C TYR A 474 -15.95 24.48 -13.14
N VAL A 475 -16.36 25.73 -13.27
CA VAL A 475 -15.50 26.83 -13.67
C VAL A 475 -15.35 27.79 -12.48
N PRO A 476 -14.13 28.08 -12.01
CA PRO A 476 -13.89 29.03 -10.94
C PRO A 476 -14.50 30.40 -11.23
N GLU A 477 -14.99 31.11 -10.23
CA GLU A 477 -15.59 32.43 -10.42
C GLU A 477 -14.63 33.46 -11.01
N THR A 478 -13.32 33.29 -10.77
CA THR A 478 -12.28 34.11 -11.40
C THR A 478 -12.29 33.97 -12.93
N ASP A 479 -12.48 32.77 -13.44
CA ASP A 479 -12.50 32.47 -14.86
C ASP A 479 -13.85 32.82 -15.50
N LYS A 480 -14.94 32.75 -14.71
CA LYS A 480 -16.26 33.27 -15.13
C LYS A 480 -16.23 34.76 -15.36
N LYS A 481 -15.62 35.52 -14.43
CA LYS A 481 -15.45 36.97 -14.59
C LYS A 481 -14.52 37.32 -15.75
N ALA A 482 -13.51 36.50 -16.01
CA ALA A 482 -12.64 36.69 -17.18
C ALA A 482 -13.38 36.39 -18.49
N SER A 483 -14.23 35.36 -18.52
CA SER A 483 -15.05 35.03 -19.70
C SER A 483 -16.24 35.96 -19.90
N GLU A 484 -16.79 36.53 -18.82
CA GLU A 484 -17.83 37.56 -18.90
C GLU A 484 -17.26 38.94 -19.34
N ASN A 485 -15.99 39.21 -19.05
CA ASN A 485 -15.27 40.37 -19.53
C ASN A 485 -14.74 40.24 -20.98
N LEU A 486 -14.60 39.01 -21.48
CA LEU A 486 -14.55 38.68 -22.88
C LEU A 486 -15.99 38.64 -23.41
N LYS A 487 -16.67 39.81 -23.43
CA LYS A 487 -17.83 39.97 -24.31
C LYS A 487 -17.31 39.61 -25.68
N VAL A 488 -17.87 38.57 -26.25
CA VAL A 488 -17.78 38.32 -27.69
C VAL A 488 -18.42 39.56 -28.29
N GLU A 489 -17.56 40.51 -28.73
CA GLU A 489 -18.01 41.58 -29.61
C GLU A 489 -18.75 40.91 -30.74
N SER A 490 -20.00 41.26 -30.92
CA SER A 490 -20.76 40.71 -32.04
C SER A 490 -19.97 41.06 -33.32
N LEU A 491 -20.07 40.26 -34.34
CA LEU A 491 -19.45 40.57 -35.62
C LEU A 491 -19.83 41.99 -36.08
N ASP A 492 -20.98 42.50 -35.69
CA ASP A 492 -21.49 43.83 -35.97
C ASP A 492 -20.70 44.93 -35.21
N ASP A 493 -20.32 44.69 -33.94
CA ASP A 493 -19.47 45.62 -33.17
C ASP A 493 -18.06 45.75 -33.76
N LEU A 494 -17.51 44.69 -34.35
CA LEU A 494 -16.24 44.72 -35.08
C LEU A 494 -16.31 45.50 -36.39
N PHE A 495 -17.49 45.60 -37.01
CA PHE A 495 -17.68 46.39 -38.24
C PHE A 495 -17.93 47.88 -37.92
N GLU A 496 -18.59 48.23 -36.82
CA GLU A 496 -18.79 49.61 -36.38
C GLU A 496 -17.46 50.25 -35.94
N GLU A 497 -16.59 49.56 -35.19
CA GLU A 497 -15.25 50.09 -34.86
C GLU A 497 -14.36 50.31 -36.09
N ASN A 498 -14.54 49.55 -37.17
CA ASN A 498 -13.79 49.76 -38.41
C ASN A 498 -14.30 50.97 -39.24
N GLU A 499 -15.55 51.38 -39.06
CA GLU A 499 -16.07 52.61 -39.71
C GLU A 499 -15.65 53.87 -38.94
N GLU A 500 -15.69 53.92 -37.63
CA GLU A 500 -15.17 55.04 -36.83
C GLU A 500 -13.66 55.23 -36.99
N ASN A 501 -12.87 54.18 -37.17
CA ASN A 501 -11.44 54.28 -37.45
C ASN A 501 -11.12 54.74 -38.90
N LYS A 502 -12.07 54.64 -39.81
CA LYS A 502 -11.92 55.19 -41.17
C LYS A 502 -12.23 56.68 -41.22
N GLU A 503 -13.16 57.18 -40.45
CA GLU A 503 -13.45 58.61 -40.36
C GLU A 503 -12.36 59.42 -39.65
N ASN A 504 -11.74 58.85 -38.60
CA ASN A 504 -10.61 59.48 -37.90
C ASN A 504 -9.28 59.43 -38.65
N LYS A 505 -9.12 58.57 -39.64
CA LYS A 505 -7.92 58.58 -40.55
C LYS A 505 -8.00 59.48 -41.72
N THR A 506 -9.19 60.08 -42.05
CA THR A 506 -9.35 60.99 -43.13
C THR A 506 -9.13 62.46 -42.72
N THR A 507 -9.12 62.75 -41.42
CA THR A 507 -8.89 64.09 -40.87
C THR A 507 -7.42 64.39 -40.52
N GLU A 508 -6.53 63.43 -40.46
CA GLU A 508 -5.11 63.59 -40.09
C GLU A 508 -4.14 63.53 -41.31
N LYS A 509 -4.62 63.49 -42.57
CA LYS A 509 -3.77 63.39 -43.76
C LYS A 509 -3.57 64.69 -44.53
N ASN A 510 -3.68 65.82 -43.88
CA ASN A 510 -3.42 67.10 -44.57
C ASN A 510 -2.41 68.05 -43.90
N GLU A 511 -1.54 67.54 -43.04
CA GLU A 511 -0.36 68.33 -42.64
C GLU A 511 0.84 67.41 -42.40
N ASN A 512 1.68 67.28 -43.41
CA ASN A 512 3.13 67.21 -43.39
C ASN A 512 3.69 66.40 -44.57
N VAL A 513 3.79 67.10 -45.67
CA VAL A 513 4.78 66.82 -46.74
C VAL A 513 5.99 67.62 -46.42
N GLN A 514 7.11 67.07 -46.05
CA GLN A 514 8.47 67.42 -46.54
C GLN A 514 9.57 66.64 -45.76
N LYS A 515 10.44 66.02 -46.59
CA LYS A 515 11.85 65.65 -46.34
C LYS A 515 12.07 64.36 -45.51
N ASN A 516 12.78 63.40 -45.98
CA ASN A 516 13.97 63.35 -46.84
C ASN A 516 14.20 61.92 -47.33
N ASP A 517 14.71 61.91 -48.55
CA ASP A 517 15.43 60.83 -49.24
C ASP A 517 16.50 60.08 -48.43
N LEU A 518 16.76 58.89 -48.92
CA LEU A 518 18.05 58.24 -49.14
C LEU A 518 18.27 56.90 -48.46
N LEU A 519 18.53 55.96 -49.35
CA LEU A 519 19.38 54.77 -49.39
C LEU A 519 18.67 53.40 -49.24
N ASN A 520 18.43 52.84 -50.42
CA ASN A 520 19.00 51.64 -51.07
C ASN A 520 19.70 50.66 -50.11
N ASP A 521 19.38 49.37 -50.11
CA ASP A 521 19.78 48.35 -51.06
C ASP A 521 19.29 46.99 -50.70
N ASP A 522 18.85 46.28 -51.70
CA ASP A 522 18.99 44.85 -52.00
C ASP A 522 18.98 43.81 -50.90
N PHE A 523 18.01 42.93 -50.99
CA PHE A 523 18.27 41.53 -51.27
C PHE A 523 17.01 40.81 -51.77
N ALA A 524 17.23 40.05 -52.84
CA ALA A 524 16.27 39.43 -53.70
C ALA A 524 15.63 38.18 -53.13
N ASN A 525 14.37 38.03 -53.56
CA ASN A 525 13.59 36.79 -53.75
C ASN A 525 14.34 35.46 -53.87
N GLU A 526 13.84 34.46 -53.23
CA GLU A 526 13.64 33.12 -53.80
C GLU A 526 12.45 32.43 -53.13
N GLU A 527 11.35 32.28 -53.88
CA GLU A 527 10.25 31.37 -53.59
C GLU A 527 10.61 29.96 -54.09
N PRO A 528 10.34 28.88 -53.37
CA PRO A 528 10.40 27.55 -53.96
C PRO A 528 9.07 27.21 -54.63
N LYS A 529 9.15 26.82 -55.86
CA LYS A 529 8.07 26.29 -56.70
C LYS A 529 7.53 24.99 -56.13
N VAL A 530 6.22 24.95 -55.96
CA VAL A 530 5.44 23.70 -55.74
C VAL A 530 4.99 23.21 -57.11
N GLU A 531 5.48 22.02 -57.51
CA GLU A 531 4.97 21.30 -58.67
C GLU A 531 3.58 20.73 -58.36
N LYS A 532 2.60 21.10 -59.16
CA LYS A 532 1.27 20.50 -59.22
C LYS A 532 1.36 19.19 -59.98
N GLN A 533 1.10 18.06 -59.31
CA GLN A 533 0.76 16.81 -59.99
C GLN A 533 -0.74 16.81 -60.30
N GLU A 534 -1.07 16.55 -61.55
CA GLU A 534 -2.43 16.42 -62.07
C GLU A 534 -3.10 15.16 -61.56
N GLU A 535 -4.27 15.33 -60.94
CA GLU A 535 -5.19 14.23 -60.60
C GLU A 535 -5.91 13.73 -61.87
N LYS A 536 -5.79 12.44 -62.17
CA LYS A 536 -6.62 11.74 -63.14
C LYS A 536 -7.96 11.34 -62.51
N PRO A 537 -9.09 11.46 -63.20
CA PRO A 537 -10.41 11.12 -62.65
C PRO A 537 -10.59 9.63 -62.40
N ILE A 538 -11.05 9.30 -61.21
CA ILE A 538 -11.42 7.94 -60.81
C ILE A 538 -12.79 7.60 -61.39
N ASN A 539 -12.86 6.48 -62.10
CA ASN A 539 -14.08 5.94 -62.73
C ASN A 539 -14.98 5.28 -61.70
N GLU A 540 -16.20 5.78 -61.51
CA GLU A 540 -17.19 5.35 -60.54
C GLU A 540 -17.90 4.01 -60.85
N ASN A 541 -17.20 2.95 -61.18
CA ASN A 541 -17.81 1.62 -61.32
C ASN A 541 -16.81 0.48 -61.09
N GLN A 542 -16.16 0.45 -59.93
CA GLN A 542 -15.53 -0.79 -59.46
C GLN A 542 -16.05 -1.05 -58.04
N THR A 543 -16.78 -2.17 -57.90
CA THR A 543 -17.29 -2.66 -56.63
C THR A 543 -16.14 -3.25 -55.81
N LEU A 544 -16.19 -3.05 -54.49
CA LEU A 544 -15.21 -3.51 -53.48
C LEU A 544 -14.92 -5.04 -53.52
N SER A 545 -15.64 -5.82 -54.33
CA SER A 545 -15.45 -7.26 -54.51
C SER A 545 -14.22 -7.66 -55.37
N ASP A 546 -13.68 -6.71 -56.15
CA ASP A 546 -12.58 -7.04 -57.09
C ASP A 546 -11.19 -6.76 -56.51
N LEU A 547 -11.10 -6.33 -55.25
CA LEU A 547 -9.84 -5.95 -54.59
C LEU A 547 -9.33 -6.97 -53.54
N PHE A 548 -10.15 -7.94 -53.17
CA PHE A 548 -9.73 -8.97 -52.23
C PHE A 548 -10.27 -10.34 -52.62
N ASP A 549 -9.36 -11.25 -52.98
CA ASP A 549 -9.66 -12.64 -53.28
C ASP A 549 -9.93 -13.40 -51.97
N PHE A 550 -11.23 -13.50 -51.58
CA PHE A 550 -11.69 -14.12 -50.33
C PHE A 550 -11.54 -15.66 -50.31
N GLU A 551 -11.20 -16.30 -51.43
CA GLU A 551 -11.05 -17.77 -51.46
C GLU A 551 -9.74 -18.29 -50.82
N ASP A 552 -8.68 -17.48 -50.80
CA ASP A 552 -7.41 -17.91 -50.16
C ASP A 552 -7.43 -17.78 -48.64
N PHE A 553 -8.14 -16.79 -48.08
CA PHE A 553 -8.29 -16.65 -46.64
C PHE A 553 -9.12 -17.75 -45.98
N SER A 554 -10.10 -18.31 -46.71
CA SER A 554 -10.94 -19.41 -46.19
C SER A 554 -10.21 -20.75 -46.16
N LYS A 555 -9.23 -20.96 -47.03
CA LYS A 555 -8.39 -22.19 -47.07
C LYS A 555 -7.31 -22.16 -45.99
N GLU A 556 -6.75 -20.99 -45.68
CA GLU A 556 -5.72 -20.85 -44.65
C GLU A 556 -6.31 -20.95 -43.22
N ASN A 557 -7.49 -20.42 -42.98
CA ASN A 557 -8.20 -20.58 -41.70
C ASN A 557 -8.66 -22.02 -41.45
N LYS A 558 -9.17 -22.72 -42.46
CA LYS A 558 -9.51 -24.16 -42.34
C LYS A 558 -8.30 -25.05 -42.11
N LYS A 559 -7.10 -24.65 -42.60
CA LYS A 559 -5.86 -25.37 -42.37
C LYS A 559 -5.35 -25.14 -40.94
N LYS A 560 -5.44 -23.88 -40.42
CA LYS A 560 -5.09 -23.54 -39.03
C LYS A 560 -6.03 -24.19 -38.02
N GLU A 561 -7.34 -24.21 -38.27
CA GLU A 561 -8.31 -24.90 -37.42
C GLU A 561 -8.07 -26.41 -37.33
N LYS A 562 -7.72 -27.06 -38.46
CA LYS A 562 -7.35 -28.49 -38.47
C LYS A 562 -6.05 -28.78 -37.75
N GLU A 563 -5.03 -27.92 -37.90
CA GLU A 563 -3.76 -28.04 -37.17
C GLU A 563 -3.95 -27.80 -35.65
N THR A 564 -4.82 -26.90 -35.26
CA THR A 564 -5.15 -26.64 -33.84
C THR A 564 -5.97 -27.77 -33.23
N GLN A 565 -6.89 -28.38 -33.97
CA GLN A 565 -7.63 -29.56 -33.51
C GLN A 565 -6.73 -30.79 -33.34
N LEU A 566 -5.86 -31.06 -34.29
CA LEU A 566 -4.85 -32.15 -34.19
C LEU A 566 -3.89 -31.95 -33.01
N PHE A 567 -3.46 -30.72 -32.78
CA PHE A 567 -2.58 -30.39 -31.66
C PHE A 567 -3.28 -30.58 -30.30
N ASN A 568 -4.56 -30.24 -30.20
CA ASN A 568 -5.36 -30.46 -28.98
C ASN A 568 -5.65 -31.96 -28.74
N GLU A 569 -5.89 -32.76 -29.78
CA GLU A 569 -6.09 -34.20 -29.64
C GLU A 569 -4.83 -34.94 -29.21
N ASP A 570 -3.65 -34.51 -29.68
CA ASP A 570 -2.37 -35.08 -29.26
C ASP A 570 -2.01 -34.73 -27.81
N ILE A 571 -2.27 -33.49 -27.37
CA ILE A 571 -2.10 -33.09 -25.98
C ILE A 571 -3.06 -33.85 -25.06
N GLN A 572 -4.29 -34.07 -25.49
CA GLN A 572 -5.27 -34.80 -24.70
C GLN A 572 -4.87 -36.28 -24.52
N LYS A 573 -4.36 -36.93 -25.57
CA LYS A 573 -3.83 -38.29 -25.48
C LYS A 573 -2.59 -38.38 -24.59
N GLU A 574 -1.72 -37.36 -24.62
CA GLU A 574 -0.51 -37.34 -23.79
C GLU A 574 -0.86 -37.10 -22.31
N LEU A 575 -1.91 -36.31 -22.02
CA LEU A 575 -2.45 -36.12 -20.70
C LEU A 575 -3.14 -37.38 -20.15
N GLU A 576 -3.93 -38.08 -20.98
CA GLU A 576 -4.56 -39.35 -20.60
C GLU A 576 -3.51 -40.43 -20.33
N ALA A 577 -2.48 -40.54 -21.18
CA ALA A 577 -1.39 -41.48 -20.95
C ALA A 577 -0.60 -41.19 -19.66
N LYS A 578 -0.33 -39.94 -19.34
CA LYS A 578 0.31 -39.56 -18.07
C LYS A 578 -0.59 -39.78 -16.86
N PHE A 579 -1.89 -39.59 -17.03
CA PHE A 579 -2.85 -39.87 -15.97
C PHE A 579 -2.93 -41.35 -15.65
N ASP A 580 -2.98 -42.20 -16.68
CA ASP A 580 -2.97 -43.66 -16.52
C ASP A 580 -1.64 -44.18 -15.94
N GLU A 581 -0.52 -43.54 -16.24
CA GLU A 581 0.79 -43.84 -15.64
C GLU A 581 0.86 -43.50 -14.15
N LEU A 582 0.20 -42.43 -13.73
CA LEU A 582 0.25 -41.93 -12.34
C LEU A 582 -0.83 -42.54 -11.43
N PHE A 583 -1.98 -42.89 -11.99
CA PHE A 583 -3.15 -43.28 -11.18
C PHE A 583 -3.73 -44.67 -11.56
N GLY A 584 -3.22 -45.28 -12.60
CA GLY A 584 -3.74 -46.56 -13.14
C GLY A 584 -4.98 -46.36 -14.01
N PRO A 585 -5.30 -47.34 -14.92
CA PRO A 585 -6.47 -47.22 -15.77
C PRO A 585 -7.76 -47.21 -14.98
N MET A 586 -8.65 -46.27 -15.30
CA MET A 586 -10.00 -46.22 -14.70
C MET A 586 -10.82 -47.40 -15.30
N GLU A 587 -11.27 -48.33 -14.44
CA GLU A 587 -12.30 -49.33 -14.79
C GLU A 587 -13.69 -48.71 -14.94
#